data_f8ed4423261496197f8c1ca046d36512
#
_entry.id   f8ed4423261496197f8c1ca046d36512
#
_cell.length_a   1.000
_cell.length_b   1.000
_cell.length_c   1.000
_cell.angle_alpha   90.00
_cell.angle_beta   90.00
_cell.angle_gamma   90.00
#
_symmetry.space_group_name_H-M   'P 1'
#
loop_
_entity.id
_entity.type
_entity.pdbx_description
1 polymer ?
#
loop_
_entity_poly.entity_id
_entity_poly.type
_entity_poly.pdbx_seq_one_letter_code
_entity_poly.pdbx_strand_id
1 'polypeptide(L)'
;MTLLQKVSEISFLHKAWIKLNRSNKNSRGYTNVSIADFERTLEVNIKQISDELISQQFQFSKIKGATISKSDGGLRPLRIPEIRDRLVLKAITLILEEELTIKFNLDNRYSFAYQSDKSIAKAIKQLKDYYQEGYNIILEADIVKFFDTVDREKLLKNIKENISDSSLNLLLDEALNQEIANVAELENKGIYEDLFKSTENGIPQGNPLSPLFANIYLSSFDEMAAKNDLKLIRYADDFVILCRSIEDAKVAYNLSRIEIEGNLGLSIYPLVEDKRQHINQKCSKIINVKNQKFSFLSIRFDGHKTWVREEKFENLISKIRNICSPLNGEDNLSLLDNLVKLKNLLEGWIAAYHFADIESQAKAIDSFTNVYLHRLFSRYNLALKKNHLRKTKLYKKNHQPYGINNNQRKYIGVPFCVDILKRVRKK
;
A
#
# COMPACT_ATOMS: atom_id res chain seq x y z
N MET A 1 -29.31 -19.64 -6.33
CA MET A 1 -28.87 -18.90 -5.12
C MET A 1 -28.42 -17.53 -5.58
N THR A 2 -29.02 -16.46 -5.04
CA THR A 2 -28.65 -15.09 -5.41
C THR A 2 -27.28 -14.69 -4.80
N LEU A 3 -26.69 -13.62 -5.32
CA LEU A 3 -25.41 -13.10 -4.79
C LEU A 3 -25.53 -12.73 -3.30
N LEU A 4 -26.65 -12.12 -2.89
CA LEU A 4 -26.90 -11.78 -1.49
C LEU A 4 -26.98 -13.04 -0.62
N GLN A 5 -27.70 -14.08 -1.08
CA GLN A 5 -27.76 -15.36 -0.37
C GLN A 5 -26.38 -15.98 -0.19
N LYS A 6 -25.52 -15.90 -1.22
CA LYS A 6 -24.13 -16.41 -1.17
C LYS A 6 -23.27 -15.62 -0.18
N VAL A 7 -23.38 -14.28 -0.20
CA VAL A 7 -22.68 -13.40 0.75
C VAL A 7 -23.13 -13.62 2.19
N SER A 8 -24.43 -13.94 2.41
CA SER A 8 -25.00 -14.17 3.74
C SER A 8 -24.66 -15.53 4.35
N GLU A 9 -24.12 -16.47 3.57
CA GLU A 9 -23.70 -17.78 4.12
C GLU A 9 -22.62 -17.61 5.19
N ILE A 10 -22.80 -18.27 6.35
CA ILE A 10 -21.83 -18.27 7.45
C ILE A 10 -20.44 -18.70 6.98
N SER A 11 -20.38 -19.75 6.15
CA SER A 11 -19.13 -20.24 5.56
C SER A 11 -18.41 -19.21 4.69
N PHE A 12 -19.18 -18.42 3.92
CA PHE A 12 -18.63 -17.37 3.06
C PHE A 12 -18.16 -16.16 3.87
N LEU A 13 -18.90 -15.79 4.92
CA LEU A 13 -18.46 -14.75 5.86
C LEU A 13 -17.17 -15.16 6.60
N HIS A 14 -17.01 -16.43 6.99
CA HIS A 14 -15.74 -16.94 7.51
C HIS A 14 -14.60 -16.84 6.49
N LYS A 15 -14.84 -17.21 5.22
CA LYS A 15 -13.88 -17.03 4.13
C LYS A 15 -13.45 -15.55 4.01
N ALA A 16 -14.42 -14.63 4.06
CA ALA A 16 -14.16 -13.19 4.02
C ALA A 16 -13.36 -12.73 5.24
N TRP A 17 -13.66 -13.21 6.45
CA TRP A 17 -12.90 -12.91 7.66
C TRP A 17 -11.44 -13.33 7.56
N ILE A 18 -11.17 -14.53 7.04
CA ILE A 18 -9.80 -15.02 6.82
C ILE A 18 -9.03 -14.12 5.83
N LYS A 19 -9.70 -13.63 4.79
CA LYS A 19 -9.13 -12.77 3.75
C LYS A 19 -9.03 -11.30 4.13
N LEU A 20 -9.70 -10.88 5.21
CA LEU A 20 -9.61 -9.51 5.70
C LEU A 20 -8.21 -9.23 6.29
N ASN A 21 -7.66 -8.04 6.05
CA ASN A 21 -6.39 -7.64 6.67
C ASN A 21 -6.58 -7.41 8.18
N ARG A 22 -6.03 -8.30 8.99
CA ARG A 22 -6.13 -8.32 10.46
C ARG A 22 -4.79 -8.16 11.15
N SER A 23 -3.77 -7.66 10.43
CA SER A 23 -2.41 -7.51 10.97
C SER A 23 -2.34 -6.56 12.17
N ASN A 24 -3.12 -5.49 12.16
CA ASN A 24 -3.27 -4.58 13.30
C ASN A 24 -4.51 -4.93 14.13
N LYS A 25 -4.34 -5.76 15.15
CA LYS A 25 -5.42 -6.19 16.06
C LYS A 25 -6.13 -5.05 16.81
N ASN A 26 -5.46 -3.92 16.98
CA ASN A 26 -6.01 -2.72 17.63
C ASN A 26 -6.76 -1.81 16.64
N SER A 27 -6.80 -2.16 15.33
CA SER A 27 -7.57 -1.39 14.36
C SER A 27 -9.05 -1.41 14.71
N ARG A 28 -9.68 -0.23 14.70
CA ARG A 28 -11.07 -0.01 15.09
C ARG A 28 -11.74 1.03 14.19
N GLY A 29 -13.06 1.02 14.14
CA GLY A 29 -13.87 2.06 13.54
C GLY A 29 -14.13 3.21 14.53
N TYR A 30 -15.31 3.80 14.45
CA TYR A 30 -15.77 4.87 15.35
C TYR A 30 -16.24 4.35 16.72
N THR A 31 -16.92 3.20 16.76
CA THR A 31 -17.48 2.60 17.98
C THR A 31 -16.43 2.02 18.94
N ASN A 32 -15.15 2.12 18.63
CA ASN A 32 -14.05 1.59 19.42
C ASN A 32 -13.97 0.05 19.53
N VAL A 33 -14.82 -0.72 18.86
CA VAL A 33 -14.66 -2.17 18.75
C VAL A 33 -13.45 -2.47 17.88
N SER A 34 -12.44 -3.11 18.45
CA SER A 34 -11.22 -3.50 17.73
C SER A 34 -11.38 -4.84 17.01
N ILE A 35 -10.46 -5.15 16.08
CA ILE A 35 -10.38 -6.49 15.47
C ILE A 35 -10.24 -7.56 16.55
N ALA A 36 -9.42 -7.32 17.60
CA ALA A 36 -9.27 -8.28 18.71
C ALA A 36 -10.58 -8.50 19.49
N ASP A 37 -11.34 -7.43 19.72
CA ASP A 37 -12.63 -7.54 20.42
C ASP A 37 -13.66 -8.29 19.57
N PHE A 38 -13.77 -7.97 18.29
CA PHE A 38 -14.66 -8.66 17.36
C PHE A 38 -14.32 -10.15 17.22
N GLU A 39 -13.02 -10.49 17.25
CA GLU A 39 -12.52 -11.86 17.13
C GLU A 39 -12.88 -12.75 18.35
N ARG A 40 -13.03 -12.16 19.56
CA ARG A 40 -13.42 -12.90 20.78
C ARG A 40 -14.85 -13.47 20.70
N THR A 41 -15.73 -12.81 19.95
CA THR A 41 -17.13 -13.20 19.76
C THR A 41 -17.44 -13.46 18.27
N LEU A 42 -16.47 -13.95 17.52
CA LEU A 42 -16.52 -14.06 16.07
C LEU A 42 -17.75 -14.84 15.58
N GLU A 43 -18.02 -16.01 16.16
CA GLU A 43 -19.12 -16.88 15.74
C GLU A 43 -20.49 -16.20 15.95
N VAL A 44 -20.66 -15.52 17.08
CA VAL A 44 -21.89 -14.77 17.37
C VAL A 44 -22.06 -13.60 16.40
N ASN A 45 -20.99 -12.86 16.16
CA ASN A 45 -20.99 -11.72 15.25
C ASN A 45 -21.29 -12.14 13.80
N ILE A 46 -20.67 -13.23 13.32
CA ILE A 46 -20.92 -13.75 11.97
C ILE A 46 -22.36 -14.22 11.83
N LYS A 47 -22.89 -14.95 12.82
CA LYS A 47 -24.29 -15.39 12.81
C LYS A 47 -25.25 -14.21 12.75
N GLN A 48 -25.06 -13.20 13.59
CA GLN A 48 -25.89 -11.99 13.58
C GLN A 48 -25.87 -11.29 12.22
N ILE A 49 -24.67 -11.09 11.64
CA ILE A 49 -24.51 -10.48 10.31
C ILE A 49 -25.22 -11.32 9.24
N SER A 50 -25.09 -12.65 9.29
CA SER A 50 -25.78 -13.56 8.38
C SER A 50 -27.30 -13.40 8.47
N ASP A 51 -27.86 -13.42 9.69
CA ASP A 51 -29.30 -13.28 9.93
C ASP A 51 -29.81 -11.91 9.43
N GLU A 52 -29.07 -10.82 9.67
CA GLU A 52 -29.42 -9.48 9.19
C GLU A 52 -29.37 -9.38 7.65
N LEU A 53 -28.38 -10.01 6.98
CA LEU A 53 -28.30 -10.05 5.52
C LEU A 53 -29.45 -10.87 4.90
N ILE A 54 -29.77 -12.03 5.49
CA ILE A 54 -30.85 -12.90 5.02
C ILE A 54 -32.21 -12.18 5.15
N SER A 55 -32.44 -11.48 6.27
CA SER A 55 -33.65 -10.70 6.49
C SER A 55 -33.67 -9.35 5.78
N GLN A 56 -32.62 -8.99 5.05
CA GLN A 56 -32.45 -7.69 4.40
C GLN A 56 -32.52 -6.49 5.37
N GLN A 57 -32.13 -6.70 6.62
CA GLN A 57 -32.09 -5.66 7.66
C GLN A 57 -30.68 -5.15 7.94
N PHE A 58 -29.69 -5.71 7.27
CA PHE A 58 -28.32 -5.22 7.41
C PHE A 58 -28.20 -3.78 6.89
N GLN A 59 -27.63 -2.91 7.71
CA GLN A 59 -27.31 -1.53 7.37
C GLN A 59 -25.85 -1.24 7.72
N PHE A 60 -25.16 -0.54 6.84
CA PHE A 60 -23.81 -0.08 7.12
C PHE A 60 -23.81 1.03 8.18
N SER A 61 -22.87 0.93 9.09
CA SER A 61 -22.66 1.94 10.13
C SER A 61 -22.02 3.21 9.55
N LYS A 62 -22.10 4.33 10.29
CA LYS A 62 -21.30 5.50 10.01
C LYS A 62 -19.81 5.17 10.14
N ILE A 63 -18.98 5.78 9.29
CA ILE A 63 -17.54 5.51 9.23
C ILE A 63 -16.72 6.56 9.99
N LYS A 64 -15.53 6.18 10.44
CA LYS A 64 -14.59 7.10 11.05
C LYS A 64 -13.74 7.78 9.99
N GLY A 65 -13.76 9.12 9.96
CA GLY A 65 -12.80 9.93 9.21
C GLY A 65 -11.46 10.02 9.93
N ALA A 66 -10.37 9.80 9.21
CA ALA A 66 -9.00 9.97 9.71
C ALA A 66 -8.09 10.44 8.57
N THR A 67 -6.93 11.01 8.89
CA THR A 67 -5.96 11.44 7.87
C THR A 67 -4.61 10.78 8.06
N ILE A 68 -3.90 10.58 6.94
CA ILE A 68 -2.49 10.16 6.92
C ILE A 68 -1.70 11.22 6.17
N SER A 69 -0.55 11.64 6.72
CA SER A 69 0.37 12.55 6.04
C SER A 69 0.97 11.91 4.79
N LYS A 70 0.95 12.62 3.68
CA LYS A 70 1.66 12.27 2.45
C LYS A 70 3.12 12.70 2.53
N SER A 71 3.97 12.15 1.66
CA SER A 71 5.39 12.54 1.58
C SER A 71 5.63 13.98 1.11
N ASP A 72 4.65 14.56 0.41
CA ASP A 72 4.65 15.94 -0.07
C ASP A 72 4.11 16.96 0.95
N GLY A 73 3.81 16.52 2.17
CA GLY A 73 3.23 17.34 3.24
C GLY A 73 1.71 17.48 3.20
N GLY A 74 1.05 16.96 2.16
CA GLY A 74 -0.41 16.91 2.07
C GLY A 74 -1.03 15.87 3.00
N LEU A 75 -2.35 15.89 3.11
CA LEU A 75 -3.13 14.90 3.85
C LEU A 75 -3.86 13.96 2.89
N ARG A 76 -3.95 12.69 3.28
CA ARG A 76 -4.77 11.68 2.62
C ARG A 76 -5.94 11.33 3.52
N PRO A 77 -7.19 11.57 3.12
CA PRO A 77 -8.34 11.17 3.90
C PRO A 77 -8.51 9.66 3.87
N LEU A 78 -8.83 9.08 5.03
CA LEU A 78 -9.24 7.69 5.16
C LEU A 78 -10.66 7.64 5.70
N ARG A 79 -11.49 6.82 5.09
CA ARG A 79 -12.84 6.49 5.52
C ARG A 79 -12.81 5.07 6.06
N ILE A 80 -12.86 4.93 7.39
CA ILE A 80 -12.59 3.67 8.10
C ILE A 80 -13.91 3.08 8.58
N PRO A 81 -14.43 2.01 7.93
CA PRO A 81 -15.66 1.35 8.34
C PRO A 81 -15.52 0.61 9.67
N GLU A 82 -16.63 0.29 10.33
CA GLU A 82 -16.69 -0.61 11.48
C GLU A 82 -16.19 -2.01 11.12
N ILE A 83 -15.77 -2.80 12.11
CA ILE A 83 -15.20 -4.14 11.83
C ILE A 83 -16.26 -5.06 11.20
N ARG A 84 -17.53 -4.99 11.67
CA ARG A 84 -18.63 -5.74 11.07
C ARG A 84 -18.86 -5.38 9.59
N ASP A 85 -18.79 -4.09 9.28
CA ASP A 85 -18.98 -3.58 7.92
C ASP A 85 -17.81 -3.99 7.02
N ARG A 86 -16.55 -3.93 7.52
CA ARG A 86 -15.38 -4.43 6.77
C ARG A 86 -15.54 -5.91 6.39
N LEU A 87 -16.14 -6.72 7.24
CA LEU A 87 -16.42 -8.13 6.95
C LEU A 87 -17.40 -8.28 5.79
N VAL A 88 -18.52 -7.56 5.83
CA VAL A 88 -19.52 -7.59 4.74
C VAL A 88 -18.95 -7.00 3.46
N LEU A 89 -18.28 -5.85 3.53
CA LEU A 89 -17.58 -5.25 2.37
C LEU A 89 -16.55 -6.19 1.76
N LYS A 90 -15.82 -6.96 2.59
CA LYS A 90 -14.89 -7.97 2.09
C LYS A 90 -15.58 -9.17 1.47
N ALA A 91 -16.73 -9.61 2.02
CA ALA A 91 -17.54 -10.67 1.41
C ALA A 91 -18.08 -10.22 0.04
N ILE A 92 -18.62 -8.99 -0.05
CA ILE A 92 -19.04 -8.40 -1.33
C ILE A 92 -17.86 -8.31 -2.30
N THR A 93 -16.66 -7.88 -1.85
CA THR A 93 -15.46 -7.85 -2.70
C THR A 93 -15.18 -9.21 -3.32
N LEU A 94 -15.19 -10.28 -2.50
CA LEU A 94 -14.86 -11.62 -2.97
C LEU A 94 -15.86 -12.15 -4.01
N ILE A 95 -17.16 -11.90 -3.80
CA ILE A 95 -18.16 -12.34 -4.77
C ILE A 95 -18.11 -11.55 -6.07
N LEU A 96 -17.84 -10.23 -6.00
CA LEU A 96 -17.65 -9.41 -7.17
C LEU A 96 -16.35 -9.76 -7.94
N GLU A 97 -15.27 -10.15 -7.24
CA GLU A 97 -14.06 -10.69 -7.89
C GLU A 97 -14.41 -11.96 -8.68
N GLU A 98 -15.20 -12.88 -8.11
CA GLU A 98 -15.64 -14.10 -8.79
C GLU A 98 -16.50 -13.78 -10.05
N GLU A 99 -17.42 -12.82 -9.98
CA GLU A 99 -18.32 -12.44 -11.06
C GLU A 99 -17.66 -11.62 -12.19
N LEU A 100 -16.73 -10.72 -11.83
CA LEU A 100 -16.31 -9.64 -12.71
C LEU A 100 -14.89 -9.79 -13.27
N THR A 101 -14.07 -10.70 -12.72
CA THR A 101 -12.66 -10.85 -13.17
C THR A 101 -12.56 -11.16 -14.67
N ILE A 102 -13.38 -12.07 -15.19
CA ILE A 102 -13.37 -12.41 -16.62
C ILE A 102 -13.95 -11.29 -17.46
N LYS A 103 -15.07 -10.70 -17.02
CA LYS A 103 -15.81 -9.66 -17.76
C LYS A 103 -14.99 -8.38 -17.97
N PHE A 104 -14.20 -8.01 -16.96
CA PHE A 104 -13.32 -6.83 -16.99
C PHE A 104 -11.85 -7.17 -17.20
N ASN A 105 -11.54 -8.44 -17.52
CA ASN A 105 -10.16 -8.89 -17.73
C ASN A 105 -9.22 -8.41 -16.62
N LEU A 106 -9.62 -8.58 -15.34
CA LEU A 106 -8.90 -8.00 -14.19
C LEU A 106 -7.56 -8.68 -13.93
N ASP A 107 -7.38 -9.95 -14.35
CA ASP A 107 -6.15 -10.73 -14.22
C ASP A 107 -5.15 -10.49 -15.37
N ASN A 108 -5.37 -9.43 -16.17
CA ASN A 108 -4.51 -9.08 -17.30
C ASN A 108 -3.04 -8.84 -16.90
N ARG A 109 -2.14 -8.80 -17.91
CA ARG A 109 -0.69 -8.64 -17.70
C ARG A 109 -0.23 -7.22 -17.33
N TYR A 110 -1.11 -6.22 -17.36
CA TYR A 110 -0.77 -4.79 -17.24
C TYR A 110 -0.95 -4.25 -15.83
N SER A 111 -1.96 -4.75 -15.09
CA SER A 111 -2.29 -4.33 -13.73
C SER A 111 -1.60 -5.19 -12.69
N PHE A 112 -0.94 -4.59 -11.70
CA PHE A 112 -0.14 -5.25 -10.67
C PHE A 112 -0.60 -4.96 -9.24
N ALA A 113 -1.61 -4.12 -9.05
CA ALA A 113 -2.15 -3.78 -7.73
C ALA A 113 -3.43 -4.55 -7.42
N TYR A 114 -3.61 -4.86 -6.13
CA TYR A 114 -4.86 -5.38 -5.56
C TYR A 114 -5.29 -6.77 -6.04
N GLN A 115 -4.40 -7.55 -6.61
CA GLN A 115 -4.63 -8.91 -7.08
C GLN A 115 -3.75 -9.89 -6.30
N SER A 116 -4.27 -11.11 -6.05
CA SER A 116 -3.62 -12.09 -5.16
C SER A 116 -2.28 -12.60 -5.67
N ASP A 117 -2.12 -12.70 -6.99
CA ASP A 117 -0.92 -13.21 -7.65
C ASP A 117 0.01 -12.10 -8.17
N LYS A 118 -0.33 -10.83 -7.99
CA LYS A 118 0.44 -9.66 -8.43
C LYS A 118 1.15 -8.99 -7.24
N SER A 119 2.20 -8.24 -7.55
CA SER A 119 2.98 -7.54 -6.51
C SER A 119 3.89 -6.47 -7.12
N ILE A 120 4.42 -5.57 -6.27
CA ILE A 120 5.48 -4.63 -6.66
C ILE A 120 6.69 -5.39 -7.25
N ALA A 121 7.07 -6.54 -6.67
CA ALA A 121 8.17 -7.35 -7.18
C ALA A 121 7.94 -7.81 -8.63
N LYS A 122 6.72 -8.26 -8.95
CA LYS A 122 6.36 -8.65 -10.32
C LYS A 122 6.32 -7.47 -11.28
N ALA A 123 5.81 -6.30 -10.83
CA ALA A 123 5.82 -5.07 -11.62
C ALA A 123 7.26 -4.61 -11.96
N ILE A 124 8.17 -4.63 -10.98
CA ILE A 124 9.57 -4.28 -11.18
C ILE A 124 10.31 -5.32 -12.04
N LYS A 125 9.96 -6.61 -11.88
CA LYS A 125 10.49 -7.65 -12.78
C LYS A 125 10.07 -7.39 -14.22
N GLN A 126 8.79 -7.13 -14.47
CA GLN A 126 8.27 -6.81 -15.81
C GLN A 126 8.93 -5.57 -16.42
N LEU A 127 9.22 -4.54 -15.59
CA LEU A 127 9.96 -3.35 -16.03
C LEU A 127 11.38 -3.72 -16.49
N LYS A 128 12.09 -4.58 -15.75
CA LYS A 128 13.42 -5.07 -16.14
C LYS A 128 13.37 -5.91 -17.41
N ASP A 129 12.37 -6.78 -17.55
CA ASP A 129 12.18 -7.62 -18.73
C ASP A 129 11.97 -6.76 -19.99
N TYR A 130 11.07 -5.78 -19.97
CA TYR A 130 10.87 -4.83 -21.09
C TYR A 130 12.11 -4.01 -21.39
N TYR A 131 12.86 -3.57 -20.36
CA TYR A 131 14.11 -2.86 -20.58
C TYR A 131 15.15 -3.74 -21.32
N GLN A 132 15.26 -5.02 -20.97
CA GLN A 132 16.16 -5.98 -21.64
C GLN A 132 15.74 -6.23 -23.10
N GLU A 133 14.43 -6.15 -23.41
CA GLU A 133 13.88 -6.21 -24.77
C GLU A 133 14.17 -4.94 -25.60
N GLY A 134 14.85 -3.94 -25.02
CA GLY A 134 15.26 -2.70 -25.69
C GLY A 134 14.30 -1.52 -25.52
N TYR A 135 13.26 -1.62 -24.65
CA TYR A 135 12.37 -0.51 -24.30
C TYR A 135 13.01 0.34 -23.21
N ASN A 136 13.84 1.31 -23.58
CA ASN A 136 14.63 2.10 -22.63
C ASN A 136 14.15 3.54 -22.42
N ILE A 137 13.07 3.93 -23.10
CA ILE A 137 12.37 5.20 -22.89
C ILE A 137 11.12 4.91 -22.05
N ILE A 138 10.96 5.61 -20.93
CA ILE A 138 9.83 5.42 -20.03
C ILE A 138 8.96 6.68 -20.04
N LEU A 139 7.71 6.51 -20.37
CA LEU A 139 6.65 7.46 -20.02
C LEU A 139 6.22 7.17 -18.58
N GLU A 140 6.46 8.10 -17.68
CA GLU A 140 5.90 8.12 -16.31
C GLU A 140 4.74 9.07 -16.27
N ALA A 141 3.56 8.58 -15.95
CA ALA A 141 2.34 9.39 -15.87
C ALA A 141 1.47 8.95 -14.68
N ASP A 142 0.58 9.85 -14.27
CA ASP A 142 -0.29 9.65 -13.12
C ASP A 142 -1.63 10.35 -13.33
N ILE A 143 -2.69 9.79 -12.77
CA ILE A 143 -4.05 10.29 -12.85
C ILE A 143 -4.27 11.31 -11.72
N VAL A 144 -4.89 12.43 -12.04
CA VAL A 144 -5.13 13.52 -11.08
C VAL A 144 -6.20 13.09 -10.07
N LYS A 145 -5.84 12.99 -8.80
CA LYS A 145 -6.76 12.69 -7.69
C LYS A 145 -7.73 11.53 -7.98
N PHE A 146 -7.24 10.45 -8.58
CA PHE A 146 -8.06 9.34 -9.09
C PHE A 146 -9.17 8.92 -8.12
N PHE A 147 -8.83 8.60 -6.85
CA PHE A 147 -9.81 8.15 -5.86
C PHE A 147 -10.90 9.18 -5.55
N ASP A 148 -10.64 10.46 -5.76
CA ASP A 148 -11.58 11.56 -5.47
C ASP A 148 -12.43 11.93 -6.70
N THR A 149 -12.02 11.50 -7.92
CA THR A 149 -12.62 11.95 -9.19
C THR A 149 -13.34 10.86 -9.98
N VAL A 150 -13.24 9.57 -9.55
CA VAL A 150 -13.99 8.47 -10.17
C VAL A 150 -15.49 8.81 -10.22
N ASP A 151 -16.09 8.73 -11.39
CA ASP A 151 -17.55 8.81 -11.57
C ASP A 151 -18.22 7.58 -10.95
N ARG A 152 -18.81 7.80 -9.76
CA ARG A 152 -19.42 6.75 -8.95
C ARG A 152 -20.64 6.14 -9.60
N GLU A 153 -21.47 6.97 -10.24
CA GLU A 153 -22.68 6.52 -10.91
C GLU A 153 -22.34 5.61 -12.10
N LYS A 154 -21.40 6.05 -12.95
CA LYS A 154 -20.88 5.25 -14.07
C LYS A 154 -20.27 3.93 -13.60
N LEU A 155 -19.46 3.96 -12.52
CA LEU A 155 -18.87 2.76 -11.94
C LEU A 155 -19.93 1.77 -11.46
N LEU A 156 -20.89 2.24 -10.64
CA LEU A 156 -21.94 1.38 -10.09
C LEU A 156 -22.86 0.83 -11.16
N LYS A 157 -23.24 1.67 -12.15
CA LYS A 157 -24.02 1.23 -13.30
C LYS A 157 -23.29 0.09 -14.03
N ASN A 158 -22.01 0.27 -14.33
CA ASN A 158 -21.20 -0.74 -15.01
C ASN A 158 -21.09 -2.06 -14.22
N ILE A 159 -20.94 -1.98 -12.90
CA ILE A 159 -20.91 -3.16 -12.04
C ILE A 159 -22.30 -3.86 -12.05
N LYS A 160 -23.38 -3.12 -11.83
CA LYS A 160 -24.74 -3.66 -11.73
C LYS A 160 -25.22 -4.32 -13.01
N GLU A 161 -24.82 -3.81 -14.17
CA GLU A 161 -25.13 -4.39 -15.48
C GLU A 161 -24.32 -5.67 -15.78
N ASN A 162 -23.24 -5.92 -15.05
CA ASN A 162 -22.34 -7.03 -15.30
C ASN A 162 -22.34 -8.12 -14.22
N ILE A 163 -23.07 -7.98 -13.13
CA ILE A 163 -23.30 -9.05 -12.13
C ILE A 163 -24.50 -9.93 -12.51
N SER A 164 -24.54 -11.15 -12.00
CA SER A 164 -25.55 -12.16 -12.38
C SER A 164 -26.96 -11.86 -11.88
N ASP A 165 -27.10 -11.08 -10.79
CA ASP A 165 -28.40 -10.65 -10.25
C ASP A 165 -28.31 -9.31 -9.51
N SER A 166 -29.47 -8.68 -9.24
CA SER A 166 -29.56 -7.36 -8.62
C SER A 166 -29.61 -7.36 -7.08
N SER A 167 -29.48 -8.51 -6.44
CA SER A 167 -29.69 -8.64 -4.99
C SER A 167 -28.68 -7.86 -4.12
N LEU A 168 -27.51 -7.51 -4.66
CA LEU A 168 -26.49 -6.70 -3.99
C LEU A 168 -26.61 -5.19 -4.27
N ASN A 169 -27.50 -4.76 -5.18
CA ASN A 169 -27.50 -3.37 -5.66
C ASN A 169 -27.65 -2.34 -4.54
N LEU A 170 -28.54 -2.58 -3.57
CA LEU A 170 -28.74 -1.68 -2.42
C LEU A 170 -27.47 -1.58 -1.57
N LEU A 171 -26.85 -2.72 -1.24
CA LEU A 171 -25.62 -2.74 -0.44
C LEU A 171 -24.45 -2.07 -1.16
N LEU A 172 -24.37 -2.15 -2.51
CA LEU A 172 -23.35 -1.47 -3.29
C LEU A 172 -23.51 0.06 -3.24
N ASP A 173 -24.76 0.55 -3.33
CA ASP A 173 -25.05 1.98 -3.21
C ASP A 173 -24.70 2.50 -1.81
N GLU A 174 -25.13 1.80 -0.77
CA GLU A 174 -24.87 2.16 0.63
C GLU A 174 -23.37 2.11 0.96
N ALA A 175 -22.65 1.12 0.45
CA ALA A 175 -21.22 0.93 0.71
C ALA A 175 -20.35 2.11 0.28
N LEU A 176 -20.77 2.88 -0.73
CA LEU A 176 -20.06 4.08 -1.19
C LEU A 176 -20.59 5.37 -0.57
N ASN A 177 -21.76 5.33 0.08
CA ASN A 177 -22.44 6.52 0.61
C ASN A 177 -22.46 6.58 2.14
N GLN A 178 -21.61 5.81 2.83
CA GLN A 178 -21.53 5.82 4.29
C GLN A 178 -21.19 7.22 4.83
N GLU A 179 -21.95 7.69 5.81
CA GLU A 179 -21.74 8.98 6.48
C GLU A 179 -20.53 8.95 7.43
N ILE A 180 -19.89 10.11 7.59
CA ILE A 180 -18.83 10.31 8.58
C ILE A 180 -19.46 10.44 9.99
N ALA A 181 -18.93 9.68 10.97
CA ALA A 181 -19.40 9.71 12.35
C ALA A 181 -18.79 10.85 13.19
N ASN A 182 -17.51 11.14 12.98
CA ASN A 182 -16.74 12.09 13.80
C ASN A 182 -16.62 13.48 13.14
N VAL A 183 -17.72 14.01 12.59
CA VAL A 183 -17.75 15.30 11.88
C VAL A 183 -17.20 16.43 12.76
N ALA A 184 -17.72 16.59 13.98
CA ALA A 184 -17.30 17.67 14.89
C ALA A 184 -15.77 17.64 15.19
N GLU A 185 -15.16 16.45 15.30
CA GLU A 185 -13.71 16.33 15.47
C GLU A 185 -12.94 16.84 14.25
N LEU A 186 -13.43 16.53 13.05
CA LEU A 186 -12.79 16.92 11.79
C LEU A 186 -12.98 18.40 11.48
N GLU A 187 -14.14 18.96 11.83
CA GLU A 187 -14.41 20.41 11.75
C GLU A 187 -13.50 21.20 12.70
N ASN A 188 -13.34 20.75 13.94
CA ASN A 188 -12.41 21.36 14.90
C ASN A 188 -10.95 21.33 14.43
N LYS A 189 -10.58 20.38 13.57
CA LYS A 189 -9.28 20.31 12.91
C LYS A 189 -9.18 21.13 11.62
N GLY A 190 -10.29 21.72 11.17
CA GLY A 190 -10.37 22.50 9.92
C GLY A 190 -10.18 21.67 8.65
N ILE A 191 -10.50 20.37 8.68
CA ILE A 191 -10.22 19.45 7.55
C ILE A 191 -11.49 18.76 7.00
N TYR A 192 -12.65 18.99 7.59
CA TYR A 192 -13.88 18.30 7.17
C TYR A 192 -14.32 18.72 5.77
N GLU A 193 -14.47 20.02 5.53
CA GLU A 193 -14.98 20.57 4.25
C GLU A 193 -14.11 20.16 3.06
N ASP A 194 -12.79 20.21 3.22
CA ASP A 194 -11.85 19.94 2.14
C ASP A 194 -11.64 18.45 1.84
N LEU A 195 -11.77 17.58 2.86
CA LEU A 195 -11.33 16.18 2.75
C LEU A 195 -12.44 15.16 2.97
N PHE A 196 -13.53 15.50 3.66
CA PHE A 196 -14.53 14.54 4.12
C PHE A 196 -15.95 14.86 3.71
N LYS A 197 -16.24 16.10 3.35
CA LYS A 197 -17.57 16.46 2.84
C LYS A 197 -17.93 15.52 1.70
N SER A 198 -19.13 15.02 1.72
CA SER A 198 -19.58 14.07 0.71
C SER A 198 -19.56 14.73 -0.66
N THR A 199 -18.92 14.08 -1.61
CA THR A 199 -18.97 14.41 -3.02
C THR A 199 -19.76 13.32 -3.75
N GLU A 200 -20.42 13.65 -4.84
CA GLU A 200 -21.12 12.68 -5.69
C GLU A 200 -20.14 11.71 -6.37
N ASN A 201 -18.88 12.15 -6.54
CA ASN A 201 -17.80 11.39 -7.15
C ASN A 201 -16.85 10.79 -6.12
N GLY A 202 -16.01 9.89 -6.62
CA GLY A 202 -14.92 9.27 -5.88
C GLY A 202 -15.29 7.96 -5.20
N ILE A 203 -14.25 7.18 -4.93
CA ILE A 203 -14.31 5.92 -4.17
C ILE A 203 -13.55 6.07 -2.86
N PRO A 204 -14.13 5.65 -1.72
CA PRO A 204 -13.59 5.97 -0.40
C PRO A 204 -12.27 5.23 -0.11
N GLN A 205 -11.20 5.97 0.19
CA GLN A 205 -9.94 5.39 0.63
C GLN A 205 -10.09 4.76 2.01
N GLY A 206 -9.84 3.45 2.10
CA GLY A 206 -10.01 2.65 3.33
C GLY A 206 -11.21 1.69 3.29
N ASN A 207 -12.10 1.81 2.32
CA ASN A 207 -13.16 0.83 2.07
C ASN A 207 -12.58 -0.42 1.37
N PRO A 208 -12.89 -1.64 1.84
CA PRO A 208 -12.43 -2.88 1.20
C PRO A 208 -12.81 -3.08 -0.27
N LEU A 209 -13.88 -2.44 -0.75
CA LEU A 209 -14.30 -2.50 -2.16
C LEU A 209 -13.46 -1.61 -3.09
N SER A 210 -12.92 -0.50 -2.59
CA SER A 210 -12.27 0.51 -3.41
C SER A 210 -11.11 -0.01 -4.27
N PRO A 211 -10.28 -0.97 -3.83
CA PRO A 211 -9.26 -1.57 -4.67
C PRO A 211 -9.79 -2.30 -5.91
N LEU A 212 -10.85 -3.08 -5.74
CA LEU A 212 -11.52 -3.77 -6.86
C LEU A 212 -12.18 -2.76 -7.80
N PHE A 213 -12.88 -1.78 -7.26
CA PHE A 213 -13.55 -0.72 -8.03
C PHE A 213 -12.55 0.11 -8.85
N ALA A 214 -11.37 0.40 -8.30
CA ALA A 214 -10.30 1.05 -9.04
C ALA A 214 -9.85 0.23 -10.26
N ASN A 215 -9.68 -1.09 -10.10
CA ASN A 215 -9.29 -1.96 -11.20
C ASN A 215 -10.41 -2.11 -12.25
N ILE A 216 -11.68 -2.21 -11.84
CA ILE A 216 -12.83 -2.25 -12.76
C ILE A 216 -12.90 -0.93 -13.55
N TYR A 217 -12.78 0.21 -12.89
CA TYR A 217 -12.86 1.51 -13.55
C TYR A 217 -11.76 1.73 -14.59
N LEU A 218 -10.55 1.23 -14.30
CA LEU A 218 -9.38 1.35 -15.18
C LEU A 218 -9.22 0.17 -16.16
N SER A 219 -10.16 -0.79 -16.21
CA SER A 219 -10.05 -1.95 -17.09
C SER A 219 -10.01 -1.58 -18.57
N SER A 220 -10.76 -0.55 -19.00
CA SER A 220 -10.74 -0.07 -20.39
C SER A 220 -9.38 0.55 -20.76
N PHE A 221 -8.69 1.17 -19.82
CA PHE A 221 -7.32 1.65 -20.02
C PHE A 221 -6.33 0.50 -20.25
N ASP A 222 -6.46 -0.59 -19.49
CA ASP A 222 -5.66 -1.81 -19.72
C ASP A 222 -5.98 -2.44 -21.09
N GLU A 223 -7.25 -2.44 -21.50
CA GLU A 223 -7.66 -2.93 -22.82
C GLU A 223 -7.14 -2.04 -23.97
N MET A 224 -7.18 -0.72 -23.81
CA MET A 224 -6.58 0.21 -24.76
C MET A 224 -5.09 -0.07 -24.93
N ALA A 225 -4.37 -0.31 -23.83
CA ALA A 225 -2.96 -0.67 -23.89
C ALA A 225 -2.73 -2.01 -24.61
N ALA A 226 -3.62 -2.99 -24.42
CA ALA A 226 -3.56 -4.27 -25.11
C ALA A 226 -3.79 -4.12 -26.61
N LYS A 227 -4.81 -3.36 -27.03
CA LYS A 227 -5.15 -3.11 -28.45
C LYS A 227 -4.02 -2.41 -29.22
N ASN A 228 -3.21 -1.60 -28.51
CA ASN A 228 -2.11 -0.84 -29.11
C ASN A 228 -0.73 -1.44 -28.83
N ASP A 229 -0.64 -2.67 -28.30
CA ASP A 229 0.59 -3.37 -27.89
C ASP A 229 1.53 -2.50 -27.03
N LEU A 230 0.97 -1.64 -26.17
CA LEU A 230 1.76 -0.81 -25.27
C LEU A 230 2.41 -1.67 -24.18
N LYS A 231 3.64 -1.36 -23.82
CA LYS A 231 4.34 -2.03 -22.69
C LYS A 231 4.00 -1.33 -21.38
N LEU A 232 2.70 -1.36 -21.04
CA LEU A 232 2.12 -0.75 -19.84
C LEU A 232 2.46 -1.57 -18.59
N ILE A 233 2.81 -0.88 -17.50
CA ILE A 233 2.87 -1.42 -16.14
C ILE A 233 2.08 -0.45 -15.25
N ARG A 234 0.92 -0.89 -14.77
CA ARG A 234 0.04 -0.11 -13.91
C ARG A 234 -0.01 -0.69 -12.49
N TYR A 235 0.10 0.17 -11.51
CA TYR A 235 -0.08 -0.19 -10.09
C TYR A 235 -1.10 0.77 -9.45
N ALA A 236 -2.35 0.38 -9.38
CA ALA A 236 -3.49 1.25 -9.07
C ALA A 236 -3.63 2.37 -10.12
N ASP A 237 -3.52 3.63 -9.71
CA ASP A 237 -3.53 4.83 -10.53
C ASP A 237 -2.14 5.24 -11.07
N ASP A 238 -1.06 4.79 -10.41
CA ASP A 238 0.31 5.01 -10.91
C ASP A 238 0.60 4.09 -12.10
N PHE A 239 1.13 4.64 -13.20
CA PHE A 239 1.51 3.81 -14.33
C PHE A 239 2.75 4.31 -15.09
N VAL A 240 3.38 3.38 -15.78
CA VAL A 240 4.48 3.64 -16.71
C VAL A 240 4.27 2.86 -18.01
N ILE A 241 4.71 3.43 -19.12
CA ILE A 241 4.75 2.76 -20.41
C ILE A 241 6.17 2.79 -20.94
N LEU A 242 6.73 1.62 -21.23
CA LEU A 242 8.07 1.52 -21.78
C LEU A 242 8.02 1.56 -23.31
N CYS A 243 8.89 2.36 -23.92
CA CYS A 243 8.93 2.66 -25.34
C CYS A 243 10.34 2.50 -25.89
N ARG A 244 10.47 2.40 -27.21
CA ARG A 244 11.78 2.33 -27.90
C ARG A 244 12.30 3.73 -28.24
N SER A 245 11.43 4.69 -28.51
CA SER A 245 11.77 6.07 -28.85
C SER A 245 10.97 7.08 -28.03
N ILE A 246 11.40 8.34 -28.06
CA ILE A 246 10.68 9.46 -27.44
C ILE A 246 9.34 9.69 -28.19
N GLU A 247 9.33 9.52 -29.48
CA GLU A 247 8.17 9.63 -30.35
C GLU A 247 7.10 8.61 -29.96
N ASP A 248 7.49 7.33 -29.77
CA ASP A 248 6.57 6.30 -29.29
C ASP A 248 5.99 6.65 -27.91
N ALA A 249 6.80 7.25 -27.03
CA ALA A 249 6.35 7.66 -25.71
C ALA A 249 5.32 8.82 -25.78
N LYS A 250 5.48 9.76 -26.73
CA LYS A 250 4.51 10.82 -27.00
C LYS A 250 3.19 10.25 -27.56
N VAL A 251 3.27 9.29 -28.45
CA VAL A 251 2.10 8.58 -28.98
C VAL A 251 1.39 7.84 -27.83
N ALA A 252 2.12 7.09 -27.01
CA ALA A 252 1.57 6.40 -25.85
C ALA A 252 0.90 7.34 -24.85
N TYR A 253 1.48 8.53 -24.60
CA TYR A 253 0.86 9.57 -23.77
C TYR A 253 -0.48 10.06 -24.37
N ASN A 254 -0.51 10.35 -25.66
CA ASN A 254 -1.74 10.81 -26.32
C ASN A 254 -2.85 9.76 -26.29
N LEU A 255 -2.53 8.49 -26.55
CA LEU A 255 -3.47 7.38 -26.42
C LEU A 255 -4.00 7.26 -24.98
N SER A 256 -3.11 7.34 -24.00
CA SER A 256 -3.47 7.32 -22.57
C SER A 256 -4.38 8.49 -22.21
N ARG A 257 -4.08 9.70 -22.71
CA ARG A 257 -4.89 10.89 -22.47
C ARG A 257 -6.29 10.77 -23.06
N ILE A 258 -6.39 10.31 -24.31
CA ILE A 258 -7.70 10.11 -24.98
C ILE A 258 -8.55 9.11 -24.17
N GLU A 259 -7.97 8.01 -23.72
CA GLU A 259 -8.71 7.02 -22.93
C GLU A 259 -9.09 7.56 -21.55
N ILE A 260 -8.14 8.14 -20.82
CA ILE A 260 -8.34 8.60 -19.43
C ILE A 260 -9.27 9.82 -19.41
N GLU A 261 -9.07 10.82 -20.28
CA GLU A 261 -9.87 12.04 -20.28
C GLU A 261 -11.18 11.87 -21.07
N GLY A 262 -11.12 11.26 -22.25
CA GLY A 262 -12.28 11.12 -23.14
C GLY A 262 -13.24 10.04 -22.68
N ASN A 263 -12.75 8.83 -22.43
CA ASN A 263 -13.61 7.68 -22.11
C ASN A 263 -13.89 7.54 -20.62
N LEU A 264 -12.87 7.72 -19.74
CA LEU A 264 -13.04 7.56 -18.30
C LEU A 264 -13.51 8.82 -17.58
N GLY A 265 -13.41 10.01 -18.21
CA GLY A 265 -13.81 11.28 -17.58
C GLY A 265 -12.88 11.71 -16.44
N LEU A 266 -11.66 11.18 -16.40
CA LEU A 266 -10.62 11.53 -15.43
C LEU A 266 -9.68 12.58 -16.03
N SER A 267 -8.67 13.01 -15.28
CA SER A 267 -7.63 13.89 -15.79
C SER A 267 -6.25 13.25 -15.60
N ILE A 268 -5.37 13.39 -16.58
CA ILE A 268 -3.98 12.99 -16.53
C ILE A 268 -3.08 14.21 -16.34
N TYR A 269 -2.00 14.09 -15.55
CA TYR A 269 -1.04 15.19 -15.44
C TYR A 269 -0.39 15.49 -16.79
N PRO A 270 -0.24 16.78 -17.17
CA PRO A 270 0.28 17.18 -18.47
C PRO A 270 1.71 16.68 -18.68
N LEU A 271 2.01 16.30 -19.93
CA LEU A 271 3.37 15.95 -20.33
C LEU A 271 4.22 17.21 -20.45
N VAL A 272 5.34 17.24 -19.73
CA VAL A 272 6.27 18.36 -19.74
C VAL A 272 7.56 17.98 -20.46
N GLU A 273 7.88 18.70 -21.52
CA GLU A 273 9.08 18.50 -22.32
C GLU A 273 10.30 19.25 -21.71
N ASP A 274 10.10 20.41 -21.08
CA ASP A 274 11.18 21.19 -20.43
C ASP A 274 10.97 21.30 -18.91
N LYS A 275 11.88 20.71 -18.14
CA LYS A 275 11.88 20.73 -16.67
C LYS A 275 11.94 22.13 -16.05
N ARG A 276 12.38 23.15 -16.81
CA ARG A 276 12.53 24.53 -16.32
C ARG A 276 11.20 25.26 -16.14
N GLN A 277 10.12 24.79 -16.80
CA GLN A 277 8.82 25.47 -16.79
C GLN A 277 7.91 25.07 -15.62
N HIS A 278 8.19 23.94 -14.90
CA HIS A 278 7.30 23.39 -13.86
C HIS A 278 8.07 22.90 -12.60
N ILE A 279 8.82 23.79 -11.95
CA ILE A 279 9.73 23.42 -10.85
C ILE A 279 8.98 22.82 -9.64
N ASN A 280 7.67 23.08 -9.46
CA ASN A 280 6.90 22.63 -8.28
C ASN A 280 5.55 21.96 -8.61
N GLN A 281 5.27 21.62 -9.88
CA GLN A 281 4.01 20.96 -10.23
C GLN A 281 4.22 19.50 -10.61
N LYS A 282 3.32 18.63 -10.17
CA LYS A 282 3.29 17.23 -10.60
C LYS A 282 2.98 17.19 -12.11
N CYS A 283 3.75 16.42 -12.87
CA CYS A 283 3.62 16.34 -14.32
C CYS A 283 3.99 14.94 -14.81
N SER A 284 3.48 14.57 -15.98
CA SER A 284 3.95 13.40 -16.72
C SER A 284 5.30 13.67 -17.36
N LYS A 285 6.15 12.64 -17.49
CA LYS A 285 7.55 12.78 -17.95
C LYS A 285 7.94 11.66 -18.89
N ILE A 286 8.83 11.97 -19.83
CA ILE A 286 9.54 10.97 -20.64
C ILE A 286 10.99 10.90 -20.15
N ILE A 287 11.44 9.71 -19.80
CA ILE A 287 12.74 9.46 -19.19
C ILE A 287 13.51 8.46 -20.04
N ASN A 288 14.74 8.82 -20.44
CA ASN A 288 15.68 7.86 -21.03
C ASN A 288 16.52 7.23 -19.92
N VAL A 289 16.27 5.96 -19.61
CA VAL A 289 16.93 5.24 -18.50
C VAL A 289 18.42 5.05 -18.74
N LYS A 290 18.89 5.06 -20.00
CA LYS A 290 20.33 5.00 -20.30
C LYS A 290 21.09 6.22 -19.77
N ASN A 291 20.43 7.37 -19.65
CA ASN A 291 21.04 8.64 -19.27
C ASN A 291 20.58 9.14 -17.89
N GLN A 292 19.48 8.60 -17.36
CA GLN A 292 18.85 9.11 -16.14
C GLN A 292 18.35 7.96 -15.26
N LYS A 293 18.48 8.14 -13.95
CA LYS A 293 17.87 7.22 -12.98
C LYS A 293 16.37 7.42 -12.96
N PHE A 294 15.65 6.32 -13.00
CA PHE A 294 14.20 6.27 -12.92
C PHE A 294 13.74 5.74 -11.54
N SER A 295 12.55 6.13 -11.11
CA SER A 295 11.97 5.63 -9.84
C SER A 295 10.50 5.31 -10.01
N PHE A 296 10.10 4.09 -9.68
CA PHE A 296 8.73 3.62 -9.71
C PHE A 296 8.44 2.75 -8.49
N LEU A 297 7.28 2.90 -7.87
CA LEU A 297 6.85 2.13 -6.69
C LEU A 297 7.88 2.10 -5.55
N SER A 298 8.52 3.21 -5.28
CA SER A 298 9.60 3.36 -4.29
C SER A 298 10.91 2.63 -4.62
N ILE A 299 11.03 2.10 -5.82
CA ILE A 299 12.25 1.46 -6.33
C ILE A 299 12.93 2.37 -7.35
N ARG A 300 14.23 2.59 -7.20
CA ARG A 300 15.09 3.19 -8.21
C ARG A 300 15.61 2.14 -9.18
N PHE A 301 15.73 2.51 -10.43
CA PHE A 301 16.27 1.70 -11.52
C PHE A 301 17.22 2.53 -12.38
N ASP A 302 18.39 1.99 -12.75
CA ASP A 302 19.41 2.65 -13.58
C ASP A 302 19.72 1.89 -14.90
N GLY A 303 18.84 0.97 -15.28
CA GLY A 303 19.05 0.08 -16.43
C GLY A 303 19.71 -1.25 -16.06
N HIS A 304 20.40 -1.35 -14.91
CA HIS A 304 21.11 -2.56 -14.48
C HIS A 304 20.62 -3.05 -13.10
N LYS A 305 20.57 -2.14 -12.13
CA LYS A 305 20.26 -2.46 -10.73
C LYS A 305 19.00 -1.75 -10.27
N THR A 306 18.40 -2.36 -9.26
CA THR A 306 17.26 -1.79 -8.55
C THR A 306 17.60 -1.62 -7.07
N TRP A 307 17.19 -0.50 -6.45
CA TRP A 307 17.34 -0.29 -5.00
C TRP A 307 16.22 0.58 -4.45
N VAL A 308 16.03 0.55 -3.15
CA VAL A 308 14.99 1.34 -2.49
C VAL A 308 15.35 2.83 -2.52
N ARG A 309 14.37 3.70 -2.80
CA ARG A 309 14.54 5.17 -2.79
C ARG A 309 15.05 5.67 -1.44
N GLU A 310 15.89 6.70 -1.48
CA GLU A 310 16.54 7.28 -0.29
C GLU A 310 15.54 7.67 0.80
N GLU A 311 14.43 8.32 0.44
CA GLU A 311 13.38 8.72 1.40
C GLU A 311 12.82 7.54 2.21
N LYS A 312 12.65 6.36 1.58
CA LYS A 312 12.15 5.16 2.26
C LYS A 312 13.21 4.55 3.16
N PHE A 313 14.46 4.64 2.75
CA PHE A 313 15.61 4.21 3.54
C PHE A 313 15.78 5.12 4.77
N GLU A 314 15.78 6.45 4.60
CA GLU A 314 15.87 7.42 5.69
C GLU A 314 14.70 7.30 6.67
N ASN A 315 13.48 7.07 6.17
CA ASN A 315 12.31 6.81 7.01
C ASN A 315 12.50 5.57 7.89
N LEU A 316 13.09 4.48 7.34
CA LEU A 316 13.44 3.32 8.16
C LEU A 316 14.45 3.68 9.25
N ILE A 317 15.52 4.39 8.91
CA ILE A 317 16.55 4.80 9.88
C ILE A 317 15.93 5.70 10.97
N SER A 318 15.04 6.59 10.60
CA SER A 318 14.29 7.43 11.55
C SER A 318 13.42 6.59 12.50
N LYS A 319 12.72 5.57 11.98
CA LYS A 319 11.93 4.63 12.81
C LYS A 319 12.81 3.83 13.77
N ILE A 320 13.98 3.34 13.30
CA ILE A 320 14.96 2.66 14.16
C ILE A 320 15.41 3.60 15.28
N ARG A 321 15.73 4.86 14.93
CA ARG A 321 16.10 5.90 15.91
C ARG A 321 15.02 6.08 16.96
N ASN A 322 13.77 6.26 16.53
CA ASN A 322 12.64 6.53 17.43
C ASN A 322 12.35 5.35 18.39
N ILE A 323 12.49 4.11 17.93
CA ILE A 323 12.36 2.92 18.81
C ILE A 323 13.48 2.90 19.86
N CYS A 324 14.71 3.18 19.45
CA CYS A 324 15.88 3.04 20.32
C CYS A 324 16.16 4.27 21.19
N SER A 325 15.75 5.47 20.76
CA SER A 325 16.04 6.74 21.41
C SER A 325 14.96 7.78 21.04
N PRO A 326 13.72 7.64 21.57
CA PRO A 326 12.63 8.58 21.29
C PRO A 326 12.99 9.99 21.80
N LEU A 327 12.59 11.02 21.06
CA LEU A 327 12.94 12.42 21.35
C LEU A 327 12.31 12.93 22.66
N ASN A 328 11.12 12.45 23.03
CA ASN A 328 10.32 12.98 24.14
C ASN A 328 10.34 12.15 25.42
N GLY A 329 11.15 11.10 25.52
CA GLY A 329 11.22 10.28 26.74
C GLY A 329 9.95 9.48 27.12
N GLU A 330 8.88 9.60 26.34
CA GLU A 330 7.52 9.13 26.66
C GLU A 330 7.23 7.65 26.34
N ASP A 331 8.25 6.85 26.05
CA ASP A 331 7.99 5.44 25.75
C ASP A 331 8.05 4.62 27.03
N ASN A 332 6.88 4.34 27.64
CA ASN A 332 6.71 3.44 28.80
C ASN A 332 6.89 1.94 28.47
N LEU A 333 7.46 1.65 27.30
CA LEU A 333 7.67 0.28 26.84
C LEU A 333 8.87 -0.36 27.54
N SER A 334 8.79 -1.66 27.77
CA SER A 334 9.93 -2.43 28.27
C SER A 334 11.04 -2.53 27.20
N LEU A 335 12.27 -2.86 27.66
CA LEU A 335 13.36 -3.15 26.72
C LEU A 335 12.97 -4.27 25.74
N LEU A 336 12.28 -5.32 26.22
CA LEU A 336 11.85 -6.44 25.40
C LEU A 336 10.87 -6.00 24.30
N ASP A 337 9.89 -5.15 24.64
CA ASP A 337 8.93 -4.63 23.66
C ASP A 337 9.61 -3.83 22.55
N ASN A 338 10.60 -3.01 22.91
CA ASN A 338 11.39 -2.25 21.96
C ASN A 338 12.25 -3.14 21.05
N LEU A 339 12.84 -4.23 21.59
CA LEU A 339 13.58 -5.20 20.79
C LEU A 339 12.66 -5.98 19.84
N VAL A 340 11.45 -6.36 20.27
CA VAL A 340 10.44 -7.00 19.42
C VAL A 340 9.98 -6.06 18.31
N LYS A 341 9.67 -4.78 18.64
CA LYS A 341 9.31 -3.75 17.62
C LYS A 341 10.42 -3.58 16.60
N LEU A 342 11.68 -3.49 17.06
CA LEU A 342 12.83 -3.34 16.18
C LEU A 342 13.00 -4.55 15.26
N LYS A 343 12.92 -5.76 15.80
CA LYS A 343 12.97 -7.00 15.01
C LYS A 343 11.89 -7.00 13.92
N ASN A 344 10.64 -6.75 14.28
CA ASN A 344 9.52 -6.74 13.33
C ASN A 344 9.70 -5.67 12.24
N LEU A 345 10.23 -4.49 12.60
CA LEU A 345 10.52 -3.42 11.65
C LEU A 345 11.58 -3.85 10.62
N LEU A 346 12.69 -4.47 11.07
CA LEU A 346 13.77 -4.92 10.19
C LEU A 346 13.31 -6.07 9.28
N GLU A 347 12.63 -7.07 9.84
CA GLU A 347 12.09 -8.20 9.07
C GLU A 347 11.06 -7.74 8.04
N GLY A 348 10.13 -6.86 8.43
CA GLY A 348 9.11 -6.31 7.54
C GLY A 348 9.71 -5.49 6.38
N TRP A 349 10.74 -4.67 6.65
CA TRP A 349 11.38 -3.88 5.59
C TRP A 349 12.12 -4.77 4.58
N ILE A 350 12.90 -5.75 5.06
CA ILE A 350 13.59 -6.68 4.16
C ILE A 350 12.58 -7.54 3.38
N ALA A 351 11.52 -8.00 4.02
CA ALA A 351 10.46 -8.75 3.33
C ALA A 351 9.76 -7.94 2.24
N ALA A 352 9.59 -6.63 2.43
CA ALA A 352 8.97 -5.74 1.44
C ALA A 352 9.87 -5.48 0.22
N TYR A 353 11.21 -5.51 0.38
CA TYR A 353 12.13 -5.06 -0.67
C TYR A 353 13.19 -6.11 -1.10
N HIS A 354 13.10 -7.35 -0.63
CA HIS A 354 14.10 -8.41 -0.91
C HIS A 354 14.34 -8.69 -2.40
N PHE A 355 13.37 -8.36 -3.26
CA PHE A 355 13.46 -8.55 -4.71
C PHE A 355 14.36 -7.52 -5.41
N ALA A 356 14.70 -6.41 -4.76
CA ALA A 356 15.60 -5.38 -5.27
C ALA A 356 17.06 -5.64 -4.83
N ASP A 357 18.02 -4.98 -5.48
CA ASP A 357 19.46 -5.13 -5.24
C ASP A 357 19.90 -4.32 -4.01
N ILE A 358 19.43 -4.73 -2.82
CA ILE A 358 19.53 -3.99 -1.56
C ILE A 358 20.65 -4.43 -0.61
N GLU A 359 21.63 -5.21 -1.06
CA GLU A 359 22.72 -5.73 -0.20
C GLU A 359 23.50 -4.63 0.52
N SER A 360 23.81 -3.55 -0.20
CA SER A 360 24.50 -2.38 0.37
C SER A 360 23.63 -1.66 1.41
N GLN A 361 22.34 -1.48 1.10
CA GLN A 361 21.39 -0.87 2.02
C GLN A 361 21.18 -1.75 3.27
N ALA A 362 21.08 -3.08 3.13
CA ALA A 362 20.98 -4.00 4.26
C ALA A 362 22.20 -3.91 5.19
N LYS A 363 23.42 -3.84 4.64
CA LYS A 363 24.65 -3.61 5.42
C LYS A 363 24.63 -2.27 6.15
N ALA A 364 24.19 -1.21 5.49
CA ALA A 364 24.06 0.11 6.10
C ALA A 364 23.03 0.12 7.26
N ILE A 365 21.86 -0.50 7.05
CA ILE A 365 20.84 -0.67 8.11
C ILE A 365 21.44 -1.40 9.31
N ASP A 366 22.22 -2.47 9.09
CA ASP A 366 22.85 -3.22 10.18
C ASP A 366 23.84 -2.35 10.96
N SER A 367 24.61 -1.52 10.29
CA SER A 367 25.53 -0.58 10.94
C SER A 367 24.80 0.45 11.79
N PHE A 368 23.75 1.09 11.25
CA PHE A 368 22.90 2.02 11.99
C PHE A 368 22.22 1.36 13.19
N THR A 369 21.68 0.16 12.98
CA THR A 369 21.02 -0.61 14.04
C THR A 369 21.97 -0.87 15.20
N ASN A 370 23.23 -1.23 14.95
CA ASN A 370 24.23 -1.45 16.00
C ASN A 370 24.49 -0.18 16.85
N VAL A 371 24.51 1.00 16.20
CA VAL A 371 24.66 2.29 16.91
C VAL A 371 23.45 2.56 17.78
N TYR A 372 22.25 2.41 17.25
CA TYR A 372 21.02 2.71 17.99
C TYR A 372 20.72 1.68 19.10
N LEU A 373 21.06 0.42 18.92
CA LEU A 373 20.98 -0.58 19.99
C LEU A 373 21.85 -0.21 21.19
N HIS A 374 23.06 0.33 20.98
CA HIS A 374 23.87 0.83 22.08
C HIS A 374 23.12 1.93 22.88
N ARG A 375 22.47 2.86 22.20
CA ARG A 375 21.67 3.94 22.83
C ARG A 375 20.46 3.36 23.58
N LEU A 376 19.78 2.36 23.01
CA LEU A 376 18.67 1.68 23.65
C LEU A 376 19.11 1.05 24.97
N PHE A 377 20.21 0.29 25.00
CA PHE A 377 20.72 -0.32 26.23
C PHE A 377 21.14 0.71 27.27
N SER A 378 21.80 1.79 26.85
CA SER A 378 22.19 2.89 27.74
C SER A 378 20.98 3.54 28.41
N ARG A 379 19.85 3.67 27.72
CA ARG A 379 18.59 4.22 28.25
C ARG A 379 18.05 3.38 29.43
N TYR A 380 18.25 2.06 29.42
CA TYR A 380 17.85 1.17 30.49
C TYR A 380 18.97 0.94 31.54
N ASN A 381 19.99 1.78 31.55
CA ASN A 381 21.18 1.66 32.42
C ASN A 381 21.88 0.32 32.30
N LEU A 382 21.79 -0.33 31.12
CA LEU A 382 22.41 -1.60 30.83
C LEU A 382 23.69 -1.38 30.01
N ALA A 383 24.84 -1.69 30.61
CA ALA A 383 26.11 -1.74 29.91
C ALA A 383 26.46 -3.22 29.59
N LEU A 384 26.72 -3.50 28.34
CA LEU A 384 27.29 -4.80 27.95
C LEU A 384 28.73 -4.84 28.45
N LYS A 385 29.00 -5.59 29.53
CA LYS A 385 30.29 -5.63 30.24
C LYS A 385 31.46 -5.98 29.31
N LYS A 386 32.59 -5.26 29.43
CA LYS A 386 33.84 -5.47 28.69
C LYS A 386 34.31 -6.94 28.66
N ASN A 387 34.02 -7.74 29.67
CA ASN A 387 34.45 -9.14 29.79
C ASN A 387 33.79 -10.06 28.75
N HIS A 388 32.58 -9.77 28.27
CA HIS A 388 32.00 -10.49 27.15
C HIS A 388 32.61 -10.08 25.81
N LEU A 389 33.26 -8.91 25.73
CA LEU A 389 33.96 -8.39 24.57
C LEU A 389 35.35 -9.00 24.37
N ARG A 390 36.05 -9.39 25.47
CA ARG A 390 37.41 -9.92 25.39
C ARG A 390 37.53 -11.28 24.69
N LYS A 391 36.47 -12.06 24.62
CA LYS A 391 36.44 -13.31 23.86
C LYS A 391 36.27 -13.12 22.35
N THR A 392 36.01 -11.91 21.88
CA THR A 392 35.86 -11.62 20.47
C THR A 392 37.08 -10.83 20.00
N LYS A 393 37.83 -11.34 19.01
CA LYS A 393 39.03 -10.74 18.40
C LYS A 393 38.81 -9.35 17.75
N LEU A 394 37.73 -8.64 18.06
CA LEU A 394 37.29 -7.41 17.40
C LEU A 394 37.52 -6.12 18.20
N TYR A 395 38.23 -6.21 19.35
CA TYR A 395 38.55 -5.02 20.15
C TYR A 395 39.83 -4.37 19.63
N LYS A 396 39.71 -3.33 18.79
CA LYS A 396 40.81 -2.41 18.50
C LYS A 396 40.86 -1.34 19.60
N LYS A 397 42.04 -1.22 20.24
CA LYS A 397 42.32 -0.51 21.50
C LYS A 397 42.04 1.01 21.48
N ASN A 398 41.83 1.64 20.32
CA ASN A 398 41.87 3.08 20.14
C ASN A 398 40.60 3.76 19.59
N HIS A 399 39.47 3.03 19.44
CA HIS A 399 38.20 3.66 19.09
C HIS A 399 37.14 3.18 20.08
N GLN A 400 36.55 4.10 20.82
CA GLN A 400 35.30 3.79 21.55
C GLN A 400 34.26 3.41 20.50
N PRO A 401 33.70 2.20 20.55
CA PRO A 401 32.66 1.83 19.59
C PRO A 401 31.43 2.68 19.87
N TYR A 402 31.03 3.48 18.89
CA TYR A 402 29.77 4.23 18.93
C TYR A 402 28.53 3.31 18.84
N GLY A 403 28.68 1.98 19.00
CA GLY A 403 27.61 1.01 18.89
C GLY A 403 27.99 -0.35 19.51
N ILE A 404 27.04 -1.29 19.52
CA ILE A 404 27.31 -2.68 19.85
C ILE A 404 27.99 -3.39 18.65
N ASN A 405 28.79 -4.41 18.96
CA ASN A 405 29.37 -5.24 17.90
C ASN A 405 28.42 -6.36 17.44
N ASN A 406 28.74 -7.01 16.33
CA ASN A 406 27.90 -8.05 15.74
C ASN A 406 27.67 -9.26 16.67
N ASN A 407 28.65 -9.63 17.50
CA ASN A 407 28.49 -10.75 18.44
C ASN A 407 27.55 -10.39 19.59
N GLN A 408 27.63 -9.16 20.09
CA GLN A 408 26.68 -8.64 21.08
C GLN A 408 25.26 -8.63 20.52
N ARG A 409 25.08 -8.17 19.26
CA ARG A 409 23.79 -8.16 18.59
C ARG A 409 23.22 -9.57 18.40
N LYS A 410 24.05 -10.55 18.04
CA LYS A 410 23.64 -11.96 17.98
C LYS A 410 23.20 -12.49 19.34
N TYR A 411 23.92 -12.15 20.39
CA TYR A 411 23.60 -12.57 21.74
C TYR A 411 22.24 -12.06 22.23
N ILE A 412 21.89 -10.82 21.90
CA ILE A 412 20.59 -10.23 22.25
C ILE A 412 19.45 -10.64 21.29
N GLY A 413 19.72 -11.42 20.26
CA GLY A 413 18.71 -12.00 19.38
C GLY A 413 18.10 -11.02 18.34
N VAL A 414 18.72 -9.83 18.13
CA VAL A 414 18.25 -8.90 17.09
C VAL A 414 18.84 -9.31 15.74
N PRO A 415 18.01 -9.68 14.75
CA PRO A 415 18.48 -10.25 13.50
C PRO A 415 19.24 -9.22 12.66
N PHE A 416 20.15 -9.70 11.81
CA PHE A 416 20.82 -8.87 10.80
C PHE A 416 20.00 -8.82 9.51
N CYS A 417 19.87 -7.64 8.93
CA CYS A 417 19.19 -7.44 7.65
C CYS A 417 19.83 -8.26 6.52
N VAL A 418 21.16 -8.37 6.51
CA VAL A 418 21.90 -9.21 5.55
C VAL A 418 21.51 -10.70 5.69
N ASP A 419 21.34 -11.19 6.90
CA ASP A 419 20.96 -12.61 7.15
C ASP A 419 19.48 -12.85 6.82
N ILE A 420 18.60 -11.89 7.16
CA ILE A 420 17.18 -11.94 6.76
C ILE A 420 17.09 -11.98 5.24
N LEU A 421 17.81 -11.10 4.53
CA LEU A 421 17.80 -11.02 3.06
C LEU A 421 18.21 -12.35 2.43
N LYS A 422 19.30 -12.96 2.91
CA LYS A 422 19.74 -14.28 2.44
C LYS A 422 18.69 -15.36 2.67
N ARG A 423 18.03 -15.35 3.83
CA ARG A 423 16.98 -16.32 4.18
C ARG A 423 15.75 -16.18 3.29
N VAL A 424 15.30 -14.93 3.06
CA VAL A 424 14.08 -14.68 2.27
C VAL A 424 14.29 -15.01 0.79
N ARG A 425 15.49 -14.75 0.24
CA ARG A 425 15.81 -15.08 -1.16
C ARG A 425 16.03 -16.56 -1.44
N LYS A 426 16.22 -17.39 -0.40
CA LYS A 426 16.35 -18.86 -0.55
C LYS A 426 15.00 -19.58 -0.56
N LYS A 427 13.93 -18.91 -0.16
CA LYS A 427 12.54 -19.38 -0.23
C LYS A 427 11.92 -19.04 -1.58
#